data_fffa06fe3bc4027ff0e65025833b10b4
#
_entry.id   fffa06fe3bc4027ff0e65025833b10b4
#
_cell.length_a   1.000
_cell.length_b   1.000
_cell.length_c   1.000
_cell.angle_alpha   90.00
_cell.angle_beta   90.00
_cell.angle_gamma   90.00
#
_symmetry.space_group_name_H-M   'P 1'
#
loop_
_entity.id
_entity.type
_entity.pdbx_description
1 polymer ?
#
loop_
_entity_poly.entity_id
_entity_poly.type
_entity_poly.pdbx_seq_one_letter_code
_entity_poly.pdbx_strand_id
1 'polypeptide(L)'
;MLSEAAVVDLGVTDRIEALAGILRQVDGATIIDLGCGEGEVARALAERGASVTGYDPFIGDADEAWTPLGRGRFRLLRGRAGQTPEPDHGADAVLFVYSLHHVPGDELGAALAEARRILKPDGQLCVVEPVAAGPMQYVSESYHDETEVRRGAMAALQRFAAPVFAREEVFSLAERTEVADFEAFSSRALRGARFNDYTAAQVTAPEVRSRFEAMATATGGVFDQPVRINLYTDPKPAHFGGRDD
;
A
#
# COMPACT_ATOMS: atom_id res chain seq x y z
N MET A 1 -1.08 -27.21 -2.38
CA MET A 1 -2.37 -26.48 -2.25
C MET A 1 -2.23 -25.63 -1.00
N LEU A 2 -2.00 -24.32 -1.17
CA LEU A 2 -2.08 -23.39 -0.06
C LEU A 2 -3.57 -23.30 0.30
N SER A 3 -3.90 -23.53 1.57
CA SER A 3 -5.23 -23.30 2.13
C SER A 3 -5.64 -21.87 1.77
N GLU A 4 -6.87 -21.67 1.23
CA GLU A 4 -7.44 -20.33 1.19
C GLU A 4 -7.43 -19.81 2.62
N ALA A 5 -6.54 -18.84 2.90
CA ALA A 5 -6.51 -18.20 4.20
C ALA A 5 -7.89 -17.59 4.45
N ALA A 6 -8.48 -17.89 5.59
CA ALA A 6 -9.75 -17.30 5.97
C ALA A 6 -9.57 -15.77 6.01
N VAL A 7 -10.42 -15.04 5.28
CA VAL A 7 -10.39 -13.58 5.28
C VAL A 7 -11.06 -13.06 6.55
N VAL A 8 -10.33 -12.27 7.33
CA VAL A 8 -10.88 -11.58 8.52
C VAL A 8 -11.46 -10.24 8.09
N ASP A 9 -12.75 -10.06 8.25
CA ASP A 9 -13.41 -8.80 7.94
C ASP A 9 -13.30 -7.82 9.11
N LEU A 10 -12.68 -6.66 8.84
CA LEU A 10 -12.51 -5.57 9.80
C LEU A 10 -13.65 -4.53 9.72
N GLY A 11 -14.61 -4.72 8.82
CA GLY A 11 -15.74 -3.82 8.60
C GLY A 11 -15.33 -2.48 7.99
N VAL A 12 -16.04 -1.41 8.34
CA VAL A 12 -15.74 -0.05 7.89
C VAL A 12 -14.73 0.58 8.84
N THR A 13 -13.52 0.82 8.34
CA THR A 13 -12.45 1.45 9.13
C THR A 13 -11.44 2.13 8.21
N ASP A 14 -10.61 3.00 8.77
CA ASP A 14 -9.47 3.60 8.07
C ASP A 14 -8.34 2.57 7.92
N ARG A 15 -7.66 2.56 6.76
CA ARG A 15 -6.56 1.62 6.47
C ARG A 15 -5.35 1.77 7.40
N ILE A 16 -5.08 3.00 7.87
CA ILE A 16 -3.95 3.26 8.78
C ILE A 16 -4.27 2.73 10.18
N GLU A 17 -5.51 2.91 10.65
CA GLU A 17 -5.97 2.32 11.91
C GLU A 17 -5.93 0.79 11.86
N ALA A 18 -6.44 0.21 10.76
CA ALA A 18 -6.36 -1.24 10.55
C ALA A 18 -4.91 -1.72 10.54
N LEU A 19 -4.04 -1.06 9.78
CA LEU A 19 -2.61 -1.38 9.70
C LEU A 19 -1.94 -1.32 11.08
N ALA A 20 -2.17 -0.25 11.85
CA ALA A 20 -1.60 -0.11 13.19
C ALA A 20 -2.11 -1.18 14.16
N GLY A 21 -3.34 -1.67 13.97
CA GLY A 21 -3.94 -2.72 14.80
C GLY A 21 -3.46 -4.14 14.48
N ILE A 22 -3.04 -4.41 13.23
CA ILE A 22 -2.60 -5.75 12.80
C ILE A 22 -1.09 -5.93 12.87
N LEU A 23 -0.30 -4.85 12.81
CA LEU A 23 1.13 -4.93 13.04
C LEU A 23 1.43 -5.38 14.48
N ARG A 24 2.37 -6.30 14.63
CA ARG A 24 2.77 -6.86 15.93
C ARG A 24 3.19 -5.78 16.93
N GLN A 25 3.85 -4.76 16.45
CA GLN A 25 4.33 -3.62 17.24
C GLN A 25 4.48 -2.40 16.34
N VAL A 26 4.06 -1.23 16.84
CA VAL A 26 4.29 0.06 16.18
C VAL A 26 5.23 0.92 17.03
N ASP A 27 4.97 1.02 18.34
CA ASP A 27 5.79 1.83 19.24
C ASP A 27 7.21 1.25 19.36
N GLY A 28 8.22 2.07 19.02
CA GLY A 28 9.62 1.66 18.98
C GLY A 28 10.05 0.85 17.76
N ALA A 29 9.12 0.50 16.86
CA ALA A 29 9.44 -0.29 15.67
C ALA A 29 10.21 0.52 14.61
N THR A 30 11.08 -0.16 13.87
CA THR A 30 11.69 0.33 12.63
C THR A 30 10.84 -0.15 11.46
N ILE A 31 10.22 0.78 10.75
CA ILE A 31 9.28 0.49 9.66
C ILE A 31 9.78 1.11 8.36
N ILE A 32 9.71 0.36 7.27
CA ILE A 32 10.04 0.84 5.93
C ILE A 32 8.75 0.85 5.09
N ASP A 33 8.41 2.01 4.53
CA ASP A 33 7.22 2.24 3.70
C ASP A 33 7.65 2.41 2.23
N LEU A 34 7.40 1.40 1.41
CA LEU A 34 7.80 1.34 0.00
C LEU A 34 6.68 1.86 -0.91
N GLY A 35 6.93 2.98 -1.58
CA GLY A 35 5.93 3.76 -2.29
C GLY A 35 5.12 4.65 -1.34
N CYS A 36 5.82 5.36 -0.47
CA CYS A 36 5.21 6.14 0.61
C CYS A 36 4.47 7.41 0.16
N GLY A 37 4.59 7.80 -1.11
CA GLY A 37 4.00 9.03 -1.63
C GLY A 37 4.39 10.26 -0.81
N GLU A 38 3.39 10.99 -0.33
CA GLU A 38 3.59 12.17 0.53
C GLU A 38 3.88 11.82 2.00
N GLY A 39 3.93 10.53 2.36
CA GLY A 39 4.25 10.07 3.71
C GLY A 39 3.10 10.14 4.71
N GLU A 40 1.86 9.98 4.28
CA GLU A 40 0.68 9.93 5.16
C GLU A 40 0.83 8.79 6.19
N VAL A 41 1.11 7.59 5.73
CA VAL A 41 1.32 6.40 6.57
C VAL A 41 2.53 6.58 7.48
N ALA A 42 3.65 7.07 6.91
CA ALA A 42 4.87 7.28 7.67
C ALA A 42 4.67 8.25 8.85
N ARG A 43 3.94 9.35 8.65
CA ARG A 43 3.62 10.30 9.73
C ARG A 43 2.72 9.67 10.78
N ALA A 44 1.66 9.01 10.36
CA ALA A 44 0.69 8.41 11.28
C ALA A 44 1.31 7.33 12.19
N LEU A 45 2.23 6.53 11.64
CA LEU A 45 2.96 5.52 12.43
C LEU A 45 4.05 6.15 13.31
N ALA A 46 4.70 7.24 12.86
CA ALA A 46 5.63 7.99 13.69
C ALA A 46 4.95 8.62 14.91
N GLU A 47 3.75 9.20 14.74
CA GLU A 47 2.95 9.70 15.87
C GLU A 47 2.71 8.63 16.94
N ARG A 48 2.59 7.36 16.51
CA ARG A 48 2.38 6.18 17.36
C ARG A 48 3.69 5.60 17.93
N GLY A 49 4.86 6.21 17.61
CA GLY A 49 6.14 5.84 18.21
C GLY A 49 7.11 5.10 17.29
N ALA A 50 6.76 4.84 16.02
CA ALA A 50 7.66 4.18 15.09
C ALA A 50 8.78 5.10 14.57
N SER A 51 9.90 4.51 14.16
CA SER A 51 10.90 5.14 13.29
C SER A 51 10.61 4.69 11.85
N VAL A 52 10.07 5.59 11.02
CA VAL A 52 9.61 5.22 9.67
C VAL A 52 10.48 5.87 8.60
N THR A 53 11.07 5.05 7.71
CA THR A 53 11.68 5.54 6.47
C THR A 53 10.75 5.22 5.31
N GLY A 54 10.25 6.25 4.62
CA GLY A 54 9.47 6.10 3.40
C GLY A 54 10.34 6.29 2.16
N TYR A 55 10.18 5.42 1.16
CA TYR A 55 10.80 5.52 -0.15
C TYR A 55 9.76 5.71 -1.24
N ASP A 56 9.97 6.71 -2.10
CA ASP A 56 9.12 6.93 -3.26
C ASP A 56 9.92 7.56 -4.42
N PRO A 57 9.76 7.12 -5.67
CA PRO A 57 10.52 7.67 -6.81
C PRO A 57 10.16 9.13 -7.13
N PHE A 58 9.00 9.61 -6.70
CA PHE A 58 8.51 10.97 -6.95
C PHE A 58 8.86 11.99 -5.86
N ILE A 59 9.54 11.57 -4.79
CA ILE A 59 10.08 12.51 -3.80
C ILE A 59 11.17 13.33 -4.47
N GLY A 60 11.07 14.67 -4.29
CA GLY A 60 12.07 15.63 -4.75
C GLY A 60 13.37 15.55 -3.95
N ASP A 61 14.15 16.64 -3.96
CA ASP A 61 15.33 16.77 -3.11
C ASP A 61 14.88 16.75 -1.64
N ALA A 62 15.01 15.58 -1.03
CA ALA A 62 14.59 15.35 0.34
C ALA A 62 15.73 15.66 1.31
N ASP A 63 15.40 16.29 2.41
CA ASP A 63 16.28 16.29 3.57
C ASP A 63 16.29 14.87 4.16
N GLU A 64 17.45 14.22 4.14
CA GLU A 64 17.63 12.87 4.72
C GLU A 64 17.49 12.86 6.24
N ALA A 65 17.37 14.03 6.87
CA ALA A 65 17.25 14.17 8.31
C ALA A 65 15.93 13.59 8.83
N TRP A 66 16.02 13.01 10.01
CA TRP A 66 14.84 12.54 10.72
C TRP A 66 14.00 13.71 11.23
N THR A 67 12.70 13.69 10.92
CA THR A 67 11.72 14.62 11.48
C THR A 67 11.03 13.95 12.67
N PRO A 68 11.20 14.45 13.90
CA PRO A 68 10.49 13.96 15.07
C PRO A 68 8.98 14.24 14.92
N LEU A 69 8.14 13.27 15.29
CA LEU A 69 6.68 13.43 15.26
C LEU A 69 6.04 12.51 16.31
N GLY A 70 5.26 13.07 17.22
CA GLY A 70 4.67 12.34 18.32
C GLY A 70 5.73 11.68 19.20
N ARG A 71 5.68 10.35 19.37
CA ARG A 71 6.67 9.58 20.13
C ARG A 71 7.77 8.98 19.25
N GLY A 72 7.64 9.09 17.94
CA GLY A 72 8.56 8.52 16.97
C GLY A 72 9.17 9.58 16.05
N ARG A 73 9.51 9.16 14.87
CA ARG A 73 10.13 10.00 13.84
C ARG A 73 9.93 9.40 12.46
N PHE A 74 9.98 10.23 11.43
CA PHE A 74 9.95 9.77 10.06
C PHE A 74 10.97 10.52 9.19
N ARG A 75 11.28 9.96 8.06
CA ARG A 75 11.95 10.61 6.92
C ARG A 75 11.42 10.04 5.62
N LEU A 76 11.43 10.85 4.58
CA LEU A 76 10.97 10.45 3.25
C LEU A 76 12.13 10.62 2.29
N LEU A 77 12.48 9.57 1.57
CA LEU A 77 13.65 9.52 0.70
C LEU A 77 13.26 9.16 -0.71
N ARG A 78 13.96 9.71 -1.68
CA ARG A 78 13.82 9.28 -3.07
C ARG A 78 14.40 7.89 -3.23
N GLY A 79 13.59 6.94 -3.73
CA GLY A 79 14.06 5.57 -3.94
C GLY A 79 13.01 4.70 -4.61
N ARG A 80 13.45 3.53 -5.08
CA ARG A 80 12.59 2.51 -5.67
C ARG A 80 12.46 1.32 -4.73
N ALA A 81 11.31 0.66 -4.76
CA ALA A 81 11.01 -0.47 -3.87
C ALA A 81 11.94 -1.68 -4.07
N GLY A 82 12.51 -1.87 -5.27
CA GLY A 82 13.36 -3.01 -5.58
C GLY A 82 14.82 -2.88 -5.15
N GLN A 83 15.23 -1.71 -4.63
CA GLN A 83 16.59 -1.49 -4.15
C GLN A 83 16.62 -0.29 -3.21
N THR A 84 16.91 -0.55 -1.94
CA THR A 84 17.06 0.48 -0.91
C THR A 84 18.42 0.38 -0.24
N PRO A 85 18.95 1.46 0.37
CA PRO A 85 20.18 1.42 1.15
C PRO A 85 20.01 0.81 2.54
N GLU A 86 18.83 0.27 2.85
CA GLU A 86 18.56 -0.33 4.16
C GLU A 86 19.39 -1.60 4.37
N PRO A 87 19.89 -1.82 5.59
CA PRO A 87 20.67 -3.02 5.91
C PRO A 87 19.80 -4.27 5.88
N ASP A 88 20.43 -5.42 5.62
CA ASP A 88 19.80 -6.72 5.81
C ASP A 88 19.28 -6.84 7.24
N HIS A 89 18.06 -7.37 7.39
CA HIS A 89 17.47 -7.64 8.70
C HIS A 89 17.36 -6.40 9.61
N GLY A 90 17.14 -5.20 9.03
CA GLY A 90 17.05 -3.93 9.76
C GLY A 90 15.64 -3.55 10.20
N ALA A 91 14.59 -4.03 9.53
CA ALA A 91 13.22 -3.58 9.74
C ALA A 91 12.34 -4.58 10.50
N ASP A 92 11.51 -4.07 11.40
CA ASP A 92 10.46 -4.83 12.08
C ASP A 92 9.25 -5.05 11.16
N ALA A 93 8.97 -4.07 10.29
CA ALA A 93 7.94 -4.19 9.26
C ALA A 93 8.35 -3.50 7.97
N VAL A 94 7.91 -4.07 6.84
CA VAL A 94 7.95 -3.45 5.51
C VAL A 94 6.53 -3.35 5.00
N LEU A 95 6.19 -2.17 4.48
CA LEU A 95 4.86 -1.84 4.03
C LEU A 95 4.83 -1.53 2.54
N PHE A 96 3.76 -1.94 1.88
CA PHE A 96 3.27 -1.40 0.63
C PHE A 96 1.81 -0.97 0.88
N VAL A 97 1.54 0.33 0.87
CA VAL A 97 0.19 0.84 1.11
C VAL A 97 -0.29 1.61 -0.12
N TYR A 98 -1.17 0.99 -0.90
CA TYR A 98 -1.63 1.50 -2.19
C TYR A 98 -0.47 1.78 -3.16
N SER A 99 0.54 0.94 -3.15
CA SER A 99 1.78 1.21 -3.86
C SER A 99 2.37 0.02 -4.63
N LEU A 100 2.09 -1.22 -4.24
CA LEU A 100 2.66 -2.38 -4.92
C LEU A 100 2.17 -2.48 -6.38
N HIS A 101 0.91 -2.15 -6.65
CA HIS A 101 0.36 -2.17 -8.01
C HIS A 101 0.94 -1.08 -8.94
N HIS A 102 1.61 -0.07 -8.39
CA HIS A 102 2.35 0.93 -9.16
C HIS A 102 3.79 0.52 -9.49
N VAL A 103 4.29 -0.57 -8.88
CA VAL A 103 5.61 -1.12 -9.24
C VAL A 103 5.50 -1.76 -10.61
N PRO A 104 6.42 -1.46 -11.57
CA PRO A 104 6.43 -2.11 -12.87
C PRO A 104 6.39 -3.63 -12.76
N GLY A 105 5.62 -4.30 -13.63
CA GLY A 105 5.35 -5.74 -13.50
C GLY A 105 6.61 -6.61 -13.50
N ASP A 106 7.65 -6.21 -14.23
CA ASP A 106 8.95 -6.87 -14.27
C ASP A 106 9.83 -6.57 -13.03
N GLU A 107 9.53 -5.50 -12.27
CA GLU A 107 10.22 -5.13 -11.03
C GLU A 107 9.53 -5.69 -9.75
N LEU A 108 8.30 -6.21 -9.83
CA LEU A 108 7.55 -6.72 -8.66
C LEU A 108 8.31 -7.79 -7.88
N GLY A 109 8.98 -8.71 -8.59
CA GLY A 109 9.79 -9.74 -7.94
C GLY A 109 10.98 -9.17 -7.17
N ALA A 110 11.65 -8.15 -7.73
CA ALA A 110 12.77 -7.47 -7.07
C ALA A 110 12.28 -6.68 -5.83
N ALA A 111 11.14 -5.99 -5.93
CA ALA A 111 10.55 -5.25 -4.82
C ALA A 111 10.20 -6.16 -3.63
N LEU A 112 9.59 -7.33 -3.89
CA LEU A 112 9.25 -8.28 -2.84
C LEU A 112 10.48 -9.01 -2.26
N ALA A 113 11.51 -9.26 -3.08
CA ALA A 113 12.79 -9.79 -2.62
C ALA A 113 13.53 -8.79 -1.73
N GLU A 114 13.52 -7.51 -2.09
CA GLU A 114 14.10 -6.45 -1.29
C GLU A 114 13.37 -6.31 0.05
N ALA A 115 12.03 -6.28 0.05
CA ALA A 115 11.24 -6.28 1.27
C ALA A 115 11.62 -7.44 2.20
N ARG A 116 11.81 -8.65 1.62
CA ARG A 116 12.27 -9.81 2.40
C ARG A 116 13.70 -9.64 2.94
N ARG A 117 14.62 -9.06 2.17
CA ARG A 117 16.02 -8.85 2.57
C ARG A 117 16.14 -7.96 3.80
N ILE A 118 15.41 -6.86 3.82
CA ILE A 118 15.48 -5.85 4.88
C ILE A 118 14.70 -6.25 6.14
N LEU A 119 13.78 -7.21 6.05
CA LEU A 119 13.02 -7.69 7.22
C LEU A 119 13.87 -8.51 8.17
N LYS A 120 13.74 -8.20 9.48
CA LYS A 120 14.25 -9.04 10.56
C LYS A 120 13.71 -10.47 10.46
N PRO A 121 14.34 -11.46 11.14
CA PRO A 121 13.85 -12.84 11.14
C PRO A 121 12.41 -13.02 11.65
N ASP A 122 11.94 -12.11 12.49
CA ASP A 122 10.58 -12.06 13.03
C ASP A 122 9.76 -10.89 12.46
N GLY A 123 10.27 -10.22 11.42
CA GLY A 123 9.66 -9.06 10.79
C GLY A 123 8.40 -9.44 9.98
N GLN A 124 7.63 -8.42 9.64
CA GLN A 124 6.34 -8.54 8.95
C GLN A 124 6.35 -7.78 7.62
N LEU A 125 5.89 -8.42 6.54
CA LEU A 125 5.53 -7.75 5.30
C LEU A 125 4.03 -7.52 5.29
N CYS A 126 3.60 -6.26 5.18
CA CYS A 126 2.21 -5.90 5.09
C CYS A 126 1.92 -5.17 3.79
N VAL A 127 0.99 -5.70 3.00
CA VAL A 127 0.59 -5.14 1.71
C VAL A 127 -0.90 -4.79 1.76
N VAL A 128 -1.20 -3.51 1.61
CA VAL A 128 -2.54 -2.94 1.62
C VAL A 128 -2.87 -2.47 0.22
N GLU A 129 -3.89 -3.07 -0.41
CA GLU A 129 -4.27 -2.76 -1.78
C GLU A 129 -5.77 -2.51 -1.93
N PRO A 130 -6.18 -1.51 -2.72
CA PRO A 130 -7.58 -1.35 -3.05
C PRO A 130 -8.04 -2.49 -3.95
N VAL A 131 -9.23 -3.00 -3.67
CA VAL A 131 -9.87 -3.98 -4.54
C VAL A 131 -10.52 -3.27 -5.72
N ALA A 132 -10.37 -3.82 -6.94
CA ALA A 132 -11.01 -3.27 -8.14
C ALA A 132 -12.52 -3.55 -8.13
N ALA A 133 -13.22 -2.93 -7.20
CA ALA A 133 -14.66 -3.04 -6.99
C ALA A 133 -15.20 -1.83 -6.21
N GLY A 134 -16.51 -1.73 -6.13
CA GLY A 134 -17.19 -0.70 -5.34
C GLY A 134 -17.45 0.61 -6.08
N PRO A 135 -18.13 1.56 -5.40
CA PRO A 135 -18.58 2.81 -6.00
C PRO A 135 -17.44 3.67 -6.56
N MET A 136 -16.32 3.76 -5.85
CA MET A 136 -15.18 4.56 -6.30
C MET A 136 -14.57 3.97 -7.58
N GLN A 137 -14.36 2.65 -7.63
CA GLN A 137 -13.85 1.95 -8.81
C GLN A 137 -14.78 2.18 -10.01
N TYR A 138 -16.09 2.04 -9.85
CA TYR A 138 -17.06 2.26 -10.93
C TYR A 138 -16.93 3.65 -11.57
N VAL A 139 -16.63 4.69 -10.80
CA VAL A 139 -16.43 6.03 -11.34
C VAL A 139 -15.05 6.17 -11.97
N SER A 140 -13.99 5.72 -11.27
CA SER A 140 -12.62 5.93 -11.70
C SER A 140 -12.20 5.10 -12.91
N GLU A 141 -12.74 3.88 -13.09
CA GLU A 141 -12.37 3.01 -14.22
C GLU A 141 -12.64 3.63 -15.60
N SER A 142 -13.53 4.62 -15.69
CA SER A 142 -13.82 5.32 -16.94
C SER A 142 -12.70 6.26 -17.42
N TYR A 143 -11.78 6.65 -16.52
CA TYR A 143 -10.62 7.47 -16.87
C TYR A 143 -9.28 6.88 -16.42
N HIS A 144 -9.30 5.95 -15.47
CA HIS A 144 -8.13 5.29 -14.93
C HIS A 144 -8.50 3.92 -14.35
N ASP A 145 -8.34 2.89 -15.16
CA ASP A 145 -8.64 1.50 -14.78
C ASP A 145 -7.38 0.77 -14.34
N GLU A 146 -7.27 0.52 -13.04
CA GLU A 146 -6.14 -0.18 -12.42
C GLU A 146 -6.41 -1.69 -12.20
N THR A 147 -7.48 -2.24 -12.76
CA THR A 147 -7.87 -3.64 -12.53
C THR A 147 -6.74 -4.62 -12.84
N GLU A 148 -6.05 -4.44 -13.97
CA GLU A 148 -4.98 -5.36 -14.38
C GLU A 148 -3.73 -5.22 -13.53
N VAL A 149 -3.31 -3.99 -13.19
CA VAL A 149 -2.10 -3.78 -12.35
C VAL A 149 -2.32 -4.28 -10.93
N ARG A 150 -3.51 -4.09 -10.37
CA ARG A 150 -3.89 -4.65 -9.06
C ARG A 150 -3.93 -6.18 -9.07
N ARG A 151 -4.44 -6.79 -10.16
CA ARG A 151 -4.39 -8.25 -10.35
C ARG A 151 -2.94 -8.74 -10.44
N GLY A 152 -2.09 -8.02 -11.17
CA GLY A 152 -0.66 -8.30 -11.29
C GLY A 152 0.06 -8.27 -9.94
N ALA A 153 -0.22 -7.27 -9.10
CA ALA A 153 0.32 -7.17 -7.74
C ALA A 153 -0.09 -8.39 -6.87
N MET A 154 -1.36 -8.78 -6.91
CA MET A 154 -1.83 -9.97 -6.20
C MET A 154 -1.16 -11.26 -6.69
N ALA A 155 -1.00 -11.43 -8.00
CA ALA A 155 -0.28 -12.57 -8.57
C ALA A 155 1.19 -12.58 -8.14
N ALA A 156 1.84 -11.42 -8.05
CA ALA A 156 3.22 -11.30 -7.57
C ALA A 156 3.34 -11.70 -6.09
N LEU A 157 2.40 -11.34 -5.23
CA LEU A 157 2.39 -11.78 -3.83
C LEU A 157 2.35 -13.30 -3.74
N GLN A 158 1.47 -13.96 -4.49
CA GLN A 158 1.37 -15.42 -4.53
C GLN A 158 2.65 -16.08 -5.08
N ARG A 159 3.28 -15.46 -6.04
CA ARG A 159 4.48 -16.01 -6.70
C ARG A 159 5.76 -15.79 -5.88
N PHE A 160 5.94 -14.63 -5.26
CA PHE A 160 7.21 -14.20 -4.70
C PHE A 160 7.21 -14.03 -3.17
N ALA A 161 6.06 -13.65 -2.55
CA ALA A 161 5.96 -13.51 -1.11
C ALA A 161 5.50 -14.81 -0.43
N ALA A 162 4.38 -15.38 -0.81
CA ALA A 162 3.81 -16.56 -0.17
C ALA A 162 4.80 -17.75 0.00
N PRO A 163 5.71 -18.05 -0.95
CA PRO A 163 6.68 -19.14 -0.78
C PRO A 163 7.75 -18.89 0.29
N VAL A 164 8.10 -17.61 0.55
CA VAL A 164 9.22 -17.22 1.42
C VAL A 164 8.82 -16.78 2.83
N PHE A 165 7.52 -16.80 3.13
CA PHE A 165 6.98 -16.62 4.47
C PHE A 165 6.28 -17.90 4.95
N ALA A 166 6.23 -18.13 6.26
CA ALA A 166 5.59 -19.31 6.81
C ALA A 166 4.08 -19.12 7.02
N ARG A 167 3.64 -17.88 7.19
CA ARG A 167 2.24 -17.53 7.43
C ARG A 167 1.80 -16.37 6.54
N GLU A 168 0.57 -16.46 6.09
CA GLU A 168 -0.19 -15.38 5.45
C GLU A 168 -1.52 -15.25 6.17
N GLU A 169 -1.85 -14.03 6.57
CA GLU A 169 -3.17 -13.65 7.07
C GLU A 169 -3.75 -12.62 6.11
N VAL A 170 -5.04 -12.74 5.84
CA VAL A 170 -5.73 -11.86 4.90
C VAL A 170 -6.86 -11.16 5.63
N PHE A 171 -6.88 -9.84 5.48
CA PHE A 171 -7.94 -9.00 6.04
C PHE A 171 -8.66 -8.26 4.91
N SER A 172 -9.94 -7.99 5.12
CA SER A 172 -10.75 -7.08 4.30
C SER A 172 -11.28 -5.95 5.15
N LEU A 173 -11.41 -4.79 4.55
CA LEU A 173 -12.09 -3.64 5.13
C LEU A 173 -12.74 -2.81 4.04
N ALA A 174 -13.60 -1.88 4.43
CA ALA A 174 -14.10 -0.82 3.56
C ALA A 174 -13.65 0.54 4.10
N GLU A 175 -12.92 1.29 3.28
CA GLU A 175 -12.62 2.70 3.58
C GLU A 175 -13.80 3.56 3.13
N ARG A 176 -14.41 4.25 4.07
CA ARG A 176 -15.50 5.16 3.80
C ARG A 176 -14.99 6.53 3.36
N THR A 177 -15.51 7.01 2.25
CA THR A 177 -15.27 8.36 1.78
C THR A 177 -16.62 9.03 1.50
N GLU A 178 -16.91 10.11 2.18
CA GLU A 178 -18.03 10.96 1.86
C GLU A 178 -17.57 12.01 0.84
N VAL A 179 -18.33 12.14 -0.26
CA VAL A 179 -18.02 13.06 -1.34
C VAL A 179 -19.25 13.91 -1.59
N ALA A 180 -19.15 15.20 -1.29
CA ALA A 180 -20.27 16.12 -1.32
C ALA A 180 -20.85 16.33 -2.73
N ASP A 181 -19.97 16.46 -3.73
CA ASP A 181 -20.33 16.74 -5.11
C ASP A 181 -19.20 16.34 -6.09
N PHE A 182 -19.46 16.51 -7.37
CA PHE A 182 -18.51 16.19 -8.42
C PHE A 182 -17.26 17.07 -8.40
N GLU A 183 -17.32 18.28 -7.91
CA GLU A 183 -16.18 19.19 -7.79
C GLU A 183 -15.21 18.66 -6.70
N ALA A 184 -15.75 18.26 -5.56
CA ALA A 184 -14.99 17.61 -4.48
C ALA A 184 -14.34 16.28 -4.95
N PHE A 185 -15.09 15.46 -5.71
CA PHE A 185 -14.56 14.26 -6.34
C PHE A 185 -13.40 14.56 -7.29
N SER A 186 -13.61 15.48 -8.24
CA SER A 186 -12.60 15.85 -9.24
C SER A 186 -11.34 16.42 -8.59
N SER A 187 -11.50 17.30 -7.60
CA SER A 187 -10.39 17.88 -6.85
C SER A 187 -9.58 16.81 -6.10
N ARG A 188 -10.25 15.80 -5.53
CA ARG A 188 -9.59 14.66 -4.88
C ARG A 188 -8.81 13.83 -5.91
N ALA A 189 -9.43 13.47 -7.02
CA ALA A 189 -8.79 12.69 -8.09
C ALA A 189 -7.54 13.42 -8.62
N LEU A 190 -7.64 14.73 -8.88
CA LEU A 190 -6.54 15.53 -9.42
C LEU A 190 -5.33 15.64 -8.48
N ARG A 191 -5.51 15.51 -7.15
CA ARG A 191 -4.36 15.40 -6.24
C ARG A 191 -3.54 14.12 -6.48
N GLY A 192 -4.20 13.04 -6.90
CA GLY A 192 -3.52 11.79 -7.28
C GLY A 192 -2.87 11.79 -8.67
N ALA A 193 -3.22 12.75 -9.54
CA ALA A 193 -2.76 12.76 -10.94
C ALA A 193 -1.25 12.82 -11.11
N ARG A 194 -0.51 13.34 -10.12
CA ARG A 194 0.97 13.36 -10.18
C ARG A 194 1.62 11.98 -10.03
N PHE A 195 0.88 11.00 -9.52
CA PHE A 195 1.32 9.61 -9.37
C PHE A 195 0.75 8.69 -10.45
N ASN A 196 -0.09 9.23 -11.35
CA ASN A 196 -0.90 8.48 -12.32
C ASN A 196 -0.91 9.18 -13.69
N ASP A 197 -1.23 8.44 -14.73
CA ASP A 197 -1.14 8.90 -16.13
C ASP A 197 -2.42 9.59 -16.65
N TYR A 198 -3.32 10.06 -15.78
CA TYR A 198 -4.54 10.71 -16.22
C TYR A 198 -4.48 12.24 -16.10
N THR A 199 -5.29 12.91 -16.90
CA THR A 199 -5.35 14.36 -17.02
C THR A 199 -6.62 14.94 -16.40
N ALA A 200 -6.62 16.25 -16.14
CA ALA A 200 -7.82 16.97 -15.68
C ALA A 200 -8.99 16.81 -16.67
N ALA A 201 -8.74 16.83 -17.97
CA ALA A 201 -9.78 16.67 -18.99
C ALA A 201 -10.46 15.28 -18.91
N GLN A 202 -9.69 14.24 -18.63
CA GLN A 202 -10.25 12.89 -18.43
C GLN A 202 -11.10 12.82 -17.16
N VAL A 203 -10.60 13.31 -16.03
CA VAL A 203 -11.33 13.32 -14.74
C VAL A 203 -12.63 14.11 -14.82
N THR A 204 -12.66 15.21 -15.57
CA THR A 204 -13.83 16.09 -15.67
C THR A 204 -14.72 15.80 -16.86
N ALA A 205 -14.49 14.70 -17.59
CA ALA A 205 -15.29 14.31 -18.74
C ALA A 205 -16.77 14.10 -18.38
N PRO A 206 -17.72 14.38 -19.28
CA PRO A 206 -19.17 14.21 -19.02
C PRO A 206 -19.54 12.79 -18.58
N GLU A 207 -18.87 11.77 -19.10
CA GLU A 207 -19.09 10.38 -18.70
C GLU A 207 -18.73 10.15 -17.23
N VAL A 208 -17.58 10.65 -16.76
CA VAL A 208 -17.16 10.53 -15.36
C VAL A 208 -18.16 11.22 -14.43
N ARG A 209 -18.61 12.42 -14.81
CA ARG A 209 -19.66 13.12 -14.08
C ARG A 209 -20.95 12.31 -13.99
N SER A 210 -21.40 11.74 -15.10
CA SER A 210 -22.62 10.93 -15.14
C SER A 210 -22.51 9.69 -14.24
N ARG A 211 -21.37 9.01 -14.27
CA ARG A 211 -21.09 7.86 -13.38
C ARG A 211 -21.05 8.28 -11.91
N PHE A 212 -20.40 9.40 -11.60
CA PHE A 212 -20.37 9.95 -10.26
C PHE A 212 -21.80 10.26 -9.74
N GLU A 213 -22.60 10.99 -10.51
CA GLU A 213 -23.96 11.38 -10.13
C GLU A 213 -24.88 10.16 -9.91
N ALA A 214 -24.73 9.13 -10.76
CA ALA A 214 -25.45 7.86 -10.59
C ALA A 214 -25.06 7.18 -9.26
N MET A 215 -23.77 7.09 -8.96
CA MET A 215 -23.29 6.49 -7.71
C MET A 215 -23.64 7.34 -6.49
N ALA A 216 -23.48 8.66 -6.55
CA ALA A 216 -23.85 9.56 -5.45
C ALA A 216 -25.35 9.44 -5.12
N THR A 217 -26.20 9.30 -6.14
CA THR A 217 -27.64 9.06 -5.94
C THR A 217 -27.90 7.70 -5.29
N ALA A 218 -27.20 6.64 -5.75
CA ALA A 218 -27.41 5.27 -5.24
C ALA A 218 -26.89 5.09 -3.81
N THR A 219 -25.82 5.82 -3.41
CA THR A 219 -25.12 5.62 -2.14
C THR A 219 -25.35 6.76 -1.13
N GLY A 220 -26.09 7.80 -1.51
CA GLY A 220 -26.24 9.00 -0.68
C GLY A 220 -24.95 9.81 -0.52
N GLY A 221 -24.04 9.74 -1.51
CA GLY A 221 -22.74 10.43 -1.47
C GLY A 221 -21.65 9.70 -0.68
N VAL A 222 -21.94 8.47 -0.25
CA VAL A 222 -20.97 7.60 0.45
C VAL A 222 -20.32 6.65 -0.56
N PHE A 223 -18.98 6.73 -0.69
CA PHE A 223 -18.19 5.90 -1.58
C PHE A 223 -17.27 5.01 -0.75
N ASP A 224 -17.73 3.79 -0.47
CA ASP A 224 -16.92 2.81 0.24
C ASP A 224 -15.96 2.14 -0.76
N GLN A 225 -14.66 2.21 -0.46
CA GLN A 225 -13.62 1.52 -1.22
C GLN A 225 -13.26 0.22 -0.50
N PRO A 226 -13.53 -0.96 -1.11
CA PRO A 226 -13.04 -2.21 -0.57
C PRO A 226 -11.51 -2.27 -0.62
N VAL A 227 -10.91 -2.71 0.47
CA VAL A 227 -9.46 -2.83 0.64
C VAL A 227 -9.12 -4.23 1.11
N ARG A 228 -8.04 -4.77 0.59
CA ARG A 228 -7.45 -6.03 1.03
C ARG A 228 -6.11 -5.77 1.67
N ILE A 229 -5.85 -6.44 2.81
CA ILE A 229 -4.54 -6.46 3.45
C ILE A 229 -4.02 -7.89 3.46
N ASN A 230 -2.81 -8.09 2.94
CA ASN A 230 -2.06 -9.32 3.08
C ASN A 230 -0.92 -9.09 4.07
N LEU A 231 -0.94 -9.81 5.18
CA LEU A 231 0.09 -9.79 6.21
C LEU A 231 0.88 -11.10 6.15
N TYR A 232 2.16 -10.98 5.85
CA TYR A 232 3.10 -12.10 5.83
C TYR A 232 4.00 -12.04 7.06
N THR A 233 4.10 -13.16 7.77
CA THR A 233 4.93 -13.29 8.97
C THR A 233 5.82 -14.52 8.91
N ASP A 234 6.74 -14.59 9.87
CA ASP A 234 7.69 -15.68 10.00
C ASP A 234 8.46 -15.93 8.68
N PRO A 235 9.31 -14.97 8.25
CA PRO A 235 10.13 -15.12 7.05
C PRO A 235 10.98 -16.39 7.14
N LYS A 236 10.87 -17.26 6.13
CA LYS A 236 11.67 -18.49 6.07
C LYS A 236 13.15 -18.14 5.88
N PRO A 237 14.08 -18.94 6.42
CA PRO A 237 15.50 -18.78 6.14
C PRO A 237 15.76 -18.77 4.62
N ALA A 238 16.59 -17.87 4.15
CA ALA A 238 17.05 -17.91 2.76
C ALA A 238 17.76 -19.24 2.55
N HIS A 239 17.25 -20.10 1.69
CA HIS A 239 18.00 -21.24 1.22
C HIS A 239 19.12 -20.70 0.33
N PHE A 240 20.30 -20.49 0.90
CA PHE A 240 21.50 -20.45 0.11
C PHE A 240 21.64 -21.86 -0.48
N GLY A 241 21.32 -22.01 -1.76
CA GLY A 241 21.60 -23.22 -2.48
C GLY A 241 23.09 -23.53 -2.31
N GLY A 242 23.39 -24.52 -1.48
CA GLY A 242 24.73 -25.06 -1.42
C GLY A 242 25.08 -25.50 -2.83
N ARG A 243 26.17 -24.98 -3.36
CA ARG A 243 26.83 -25.66 -4.48
C ARG A 243 27.31 -26.96 -3.88
N ASP A 244 26.66 -28.02 -4.26
CA ASP A 244 27.25 -29.34 -4.11
C ASP A 244 28.53 -29.34 -4.95
N ASP A 245 29.68 -29.41 -4.28
CA ASP A 245 31.00 -29.67 -4.87
C ASP A 245 31.08 -31.11 -5.41
#